data_0f01a739c85c583490fd6ab75b9cf647
#
_entry.id   0f01a739c85c583490fd6ab75b9cf647
#
_cell.length_a   1.000
_cell.length_b   1.000
_cell.length_c   1.000
_cell.angle_alpha   90.00
_cell.angle_beta   90.00
_cell.angle_gamma   90.00
#
_symmetry.space_group_name_H-M   'P 1'
#
loop_
_entity.id
_entity.type
_entity.pdbx_description
1 polymer ?
#
loop_
_entity_poly.entity_id
_entity_poly.type
_entity_poly.pdbx_seq_one_letter_code
_entity_poly.pdbx_strand_id
1 'polypeptide(L)'
;STPEAVAEVVARLVKEAEWTGELGATFPAVIKHGVAKSAANVDKSWIETDVDKVFTDITHCDVTVLNDADAAGIAEARFGAARGVGGVVILLTFGTGIGGALLLDGQLVPNTELGHLELDGHDAEKKASSAAKDNEGLSWKQWSKRVQRYLRHVEKLFTPDLFVLGGGVSKNAEKWVPLLDVRTPVKPAQLLNNAGIVGAAMAAHEKFTE
;
A
#
# COMPACT_ATOMS: atom_id res chain seq x y z
N SER A 1 -2.96 18.48 8.99
CA SER A 1 -1.59 17.93 8.86
C SER A 1 -0.92 18.49 7.61
N THR A 2 -0.47 19.76 7.73
CA THR A 2 0.31 20.40 6.65
C THR A 2 1.72 19.79 6.56
N PRO A 3 2.47 20.03 5.46
CA PRO A 3 3.85 19.58 5.31
C PRO A 3 4.74 19.95 6.50
N GLU A 4 4.67 21.18 6.96
CA GLU A 4 5.49 21.69 8.07
C GLU A 4 5.17 20.95 9.38
N ALA A 5 3.88 20.82 9.72
CA ALA A 5 3.46 20.17 10.96
C ALA A 5 3.85 18.68 11.00
N VAL A 6 3.80 17.99 9.85
CA VAL A 6 4.22 16.58 9.76
C VAL A 6 5.74 16.49 9.82
N ALA A 7 6.45 17.36 9.12
CA ALA A 7 7.93 17.40 9.12
C ALA A 7 8.50 17.60 10.54
N GLU A 8 7.90 18.47 11.34
CA GLU A 8 8.28 18.67 12.76
C GLU A 8 8.13 17.38 13.59
N VAL A 9 7.05 16.63 13.36
CA VAL A 9 6.84 15.34 14.04
C VAL A 9 7.87 14.32 13.60
N VAL A 10 8.15 14.22 12.30
CA VAL A 10 9.17 13.30 11.76
C VAL A 10 10.55 13.64 12.34
N ALA A 11 10.93 14.91 12.36
CA ALA A 11 12.23 15.36 12.92
C ALA A 11 12.34 14.99 14.41
N ARG A 12 11.26 15.18 15.18
CA ARG A 12 11.24 14.78 16.58
C ARG A 12 11.44 13.28 16.77
N LEU A 13 10.75 12.43 16.00
CA LEU A 13 10.87 10.97 16.07
C LEU A 13 12.29 10.50 15.70
N VAL A 14 12.88 11.07 14.64
CA VAL A 14 14.27 10.77 14.23
C VAL A 14 15.25 11.14 15.33
N LYS A 15 15.07 12.32 15.95
CA LYS A 15 15.91 12.77 17.07
C LYS A 15 15.76 11.91 18.31
N GLU A 16 14.53 11.51 18.66
CA GLU A 16 14.25 10.61 19.80
C GLU A 16 14.85 9.21 19.59
N ALA A 17 14.91 8.76 18.33
CA ALA A 17 15.54 7.49 17.95
C ALA A 17 17.08 7.60 17.83
N GLU A 18 17.65 8.81 17.92
CA GLU A 18 19.08 9.09 17.67
C GLU A 18 19.55 8.53 16.31
N TRP A 19 18.64 8.53 15.32
CA TRP A 19 18.89 7.92 14.02
C TRP A 19 19.61 8.88 13.08
N THR A 20 20.54 8.31 12.30
CA THR A 20 21.25 9.01 11.22
C THR A 20 21.42 8.07 10.03
N GLY A 21 21.53 8.62 8.82
CA GLY A 21 21.69 7.83 7.59
C GLY A 21 20.39 7.69 6.79
N GLU A 22 20.19 6.54 6.19
CA GLU A 22 19.06 6.27 5.32
C GLU A 22 17.74 6.20 6.11
N LEU A 23 16.70 6.84 5.60
CA LEU A 23 15.37 6.86 6.23
C LEU A 23 14.29 6.59 5.19
N GLY A 24 13.60 5.47 5.33
CA GLY A 24 12.41 5.17 4.54
C GLY A 24 11.14 5.68 5.22
N ALA A 25 10.27 6.36 4.47
CA ALA A 25 8.98 6.81 4.96
C ALA A 25 7.86 6.42 4.00
N THR A 26 6.69 6.05 4.55
CA THR A 26 5.48 5.86 3.74
C THR A 26 4.62 7.10 3.78
N PHE A 27 3.97 7.40 2.65
CA PHE A 27 3.04 8.50 2.54
C PHE A 27 1.75 8.05 1.81
N PRO A 28 0.55 8.41 2.31
CA PRO A 28 -0.72 7.93 1.76
C PRO A 28 -1.14 8.73 0.51
N ALA A 29 -0.31 8.73 -0.49
CA ALA A 29 -0.52 9.41 -1.77
C ALA A 29 0.31 8.76 -2.88
N VAL A 30 0.01 9.10 -4.12
CA VAL A 30 0.88 8.83 -5.27
C VAL A 30 2.17 9.62 -5.11
N ILE A 31 3.30 8.93 -5.02
CA ILE A 31 4.65 9.54 -4.91
C ILE A 31 5.42 9.29 -6.20
N LYS A 32 5.76 10.37 -6.89
CA LYS A 32 6.54 10.29 -8.12
C LYS A 32 7.83 11.11 -7.99
N HIS A 33 8.97 10.40 -7.98
CA HIS A 33 10.29 11.03 -7.78
C HIS A 33 10.33 11.91 -6.50
N GLY A 34 9.86 11.38 -5.38
CA GLY A 34 9.79 12.10 -4.10
C GLY A 34 8.65 13.10 -3.96
N VAL A 35 7.93 13.41 -5.05
CA VAL A 35 6.87 14.44 -5.08
C VAL A 35 5.49 13.82 -4.92
N ALA A 36 4.69 14.30 -3.96
CA ALA A 36 3.30 13.90 -3.79
C ALA A 36 2.42 14.46 -4.93
N LYS A 37 1.75 13.56 -5.65
CA LYS A 37 0.88 13.93 -6.80
C LYS A 37 -0.59 13.90 -6.47
N SER A 38 -0.97 13.39 -5.30
CA SER A 38 -2.36 13.34 -4.83
C SER A 38 -2.43 13.65 -3.34
N ALA A 39 -3.63 13.96 -2.85
CA ALA A 39 -3.90 14.24 -1.43
C ALA A 39 -5.35 13.86 -1.12
N ALA A 40 -5.66 12.56 -1.16
CA ALA A 40 -7.02 12.09 -0.90
C ALA A 40 -7.37 12.16 0.60
N ASN A 41 -6.44 11.81 1.47
CA ASN A 41 -6.64 11.68 2.92
C ASN A 41 -5.73 12.59 3.76
N VAL A 42 -5.01 13.51 3.11
CA VAL A 42 -4.12 14.49 3.75
C VAL A 42 -4.44 15.90 3.26
N ASP A 43 -3.81 16.91 3.88
CA ASP A 43 -4.00 18.30 3.47
C ASP A 43 -3.60 18.51 2.00
N LYS A 44 -4.37 19.33 1.27
CA LYS A 44 -4.12 19.57 -0.15
C LYS A 44 -2.81 20.30 -0.43
N SER A 45 -2.22 20.97 0.57
CA SER A 45 -0.90 21.59 0.48
C SER A 45 0.22 20.59 0.17
N TRP A 46 -0.01 19.30 0.34
CA TRP A 46 0.92 18.25 -0.06
C TRP A 46 1.03 18.06 -1.58
N ILE A 47 0.01 18.44 -2.35
CA ILE A 47 0.04 18.28 -3.82
C ILE A 47 1.19 19.11 -4.40
N GLU A 48 2.05 18.47 -5.22
CA GLU A 48 3.29 19.00 -5.79
C GLU A 48 4.39 19.34 -4.75
N THR A 49 4.23 18.89 -3.50
CA THR A 49 5.30 18.99 -2.50
C THR A 49 6.33 17.88 -2.70
N ASP A 50 7.60 18.22 -2.74
CA ASP A 50 8.73 17.28 -2.69
C ASP A 50 8.89 16.78 -1.25
N VAL A 51 8.32 15.62 -0.95
CA VAL A 51 8.26 15.04 0.39
C VAL A 51 9.63 14.51 0.82
N ASP A 52 10.40 13.92 -0.13
CA ASP A 52 11.78 13.49 0.10
C ASP A 52 12.60 14.68 0.61
N LYS A 53 12.52 15.80 -0.11
CA LYS A 53 13.26 17.02 0.25
C LYS A 53 12.81 17.61 1.57
N VAL A 54 11.51 17.73 1.81
CA VAL A 54 10.97 18.29 3.08
C VAL A 54 11.47 17.51 4.28
N PHE A 55 11.45 16.17 4.20
CA PHE A 55 11.92 15.34 5.32
C PHE A 55 13.45 15.31 5.42
N THR A 56 14.18 15.30 4.30
CA THR A 56 15.65 15.38 4.29
C THR A 56 16.15 16.67 4.92
N ASP A 57 15.57 17.81 4.53
CA ASP A 57 16.00 19.13 5.03
C ASP A 57 15.85 19.25 6.55
N ILE A 58 14.79 18.68 7.14
CA ILE A 58 14.52 18.81 8.57
C ILE A 58 15.18 17.73 9.43
N THR A 59 15.36 16.53 8.89
CA THR A 59 15.95 15.38 9.63
C THR A 59 17.45 15.26 9.46
N HIS A 60 18.00 15.81 8.38
CA HIS A 60 19.38 15.61 7.90
C HIS A 60 19.70 14.12 7.62
N CYS A 61 18.66 13.31 7.36
CA CYS A 61 18.78 11.93 6.90
C CYS A 61 18.62 11.87 5.38
N ASP A 62 19.14 10.81 4.76
CA ASP A 62 18.88 10.50 3.35
C ASP A 62 17.50 9.87 3.21
N VAL A 63 16.48 10.67 2.89
CA VAL A 63 15.09 10.22 2.91
C VAL A 63 14.63 9.67 1.56
N THR A 64 13.89 8.58 1.60
CA THR A 64 13.12 8.02 0.48
C THR A 64 11.68 7.86 0.91
N VAL A 65 10.76 8.50 0.19
CA VAL A 65 9.31 8.39 0.45
C VAL A 65 8.65 7.60 -0.68
N LEU A 66 7.73 6.73 -0.31
CA LEU A 66 6.92 5.97 -1.27
C LEU A 66 5.50 5.79 -0.76
N ASN A 67 4.59 5.35 -1.65
CA ASN A 67 3.22 5.03 -1.28
C ASN A 67 3.20 3.88 -0.26
N ASP A 68 2.23 3.88 0.66
CA ASP A 68 2.11 2.89 1.74
C ASP A 68 1.80 1.47 1.23
N ALA A 69 0.98 1.33 0.18
CA ALA A 69 0.70 0.04 -0.44
C ALA A 69 1.92 -0.46 -1.26
N ASP A 70 2.64 0.43 -1.95
CA ASP A 70 3.89 0.10 -2.64
C ASP A 70 4.93 -0.44 -1.66
N ALA A 71 5.11 0.23 -0.52
CA ALA A 71 5.99 -0.26 0.54
C ALA A 71 5.57 -1.64 1.04
N ALA A 72 4.28 -1.85 1.27
CA ALA A 72 3.79 -3.16 1.69
C ALA A 72 4.05 -4.23 0.62
N GLY A 73 3.95 -3.90 -0.66
CA GLY A 73 4.30 -4.77 -1.78
C GLY A 73 5.76 -5.21 -1.76
N ILE A 74 6.69 -4.27 -1.59
CA ILE A 74 8.14 -4.55 -1.46
C ILE A 74 8.38 -5.51 -0.30
N ALA A 75 7.82 -5.22 0.86
CA ALA A 75 8.01 -6.04 2.06
C ALA A 75 7.49 -7.48 1.88
N GLU A 76 6.28 -7.64 1.34
CA GLU A 76 5.68 -8.95 1.10
C GLU A 76 6.44 -9.75 0.02
N ALA A 77 7.05 -9.10 -0.97
CA ALA A 77 7.90 -9.74 -1.96
C ALA A 77 9.23 -10.25 -1.35
N ARG A 78 9.80 -9.52 -0.41
CA ARG A 78 11.09 -9.87 0.20
C ARG A 78 10.95 -10.86 1.35
N PHE A 79 9.95 -10.70 2.21
CA PHE A 79 9.86 -11.40 3.49
C PHE A 79 8.50 -12.08 3.75
N GLY A 80 7.49 -11.82 2.92
CA GLY A 80 6.12 -12.22 3.18
C GLY A 80 5.54 -13.21 2.18
N ALA A 81 4.23 -13.08 1.95
CA ALA A 81 3.41 -14.02 1.18
C ALA A 81 3.79 -14.13 -0.31
N ALA A 82 4.44 -13.11 -0.87
CA ALA A 82 4.88 -13.08 -2.26
C ALA A 82 6.34 -13.51 -2.45
N ARG A 83 7.05 -13.87 -1.38
CA ARG A 83 8.45 -14.26 -1.46
C ARG A 83 8.65 -15.46 -2.39
N GLY A 84 9.54 -15.28 -3.39
CA GLY A 84 9.89 -16.33 -4.35
C GLY A 84 8.81 -16.63 -5.40
N VAL A 85 7.77 -15.80 -5.49
CA VAL A 85 6.75 -15.91 -6.55
C VAL A 85 7.20 -15.07 -7.74
N GLY A 86 7.38 -15.74 -8.89
CA GLY A 86 7.66 -15.07 -10.17
C GLY A 86 6.38 -14.61 -10.86
N GLY A 87 6.55 -13.87 -11.96
CA GLY A 87 5.44 -13.33 -12.74
C GLY A 87 4.77 -12.14 -12.07
N VAL A 88 3.47 -11.98 -12.32
CA VAL A 88 2.67 -10.85 -11.83
C VAL A 88 2.07 -11.17 -10.47
N VAL A 89 2.45 -10.41 -9.45
CA VAL A 89 1.80 -10.45 -8.12
C VAL A 89 1.10 -9.13 -7.86
N ILE A 90 -0.14 -9.19 -7.41
CA ILE A 90 -0.91 -8.01 -7.02
C ILE A 90 -1.20 -8.09 -5.53
N LEU A 91 -0.64 -7.14 -4.77
CA LEU A 91 -1.02 -6.92 -3.39
C LEU A 91 -2.15 -5.89 -3.34
N LEU A 92 -3.18 -6.19 -2.55
CA LEU A 92 -4.30 -5.28 -2.30
C LEU A 92 -4.51 -5.13 -0.80
N THR A 93 -4.52 -3.91 -0.31
CA THR A 93 -4.77 -3.58 1.10
C THR A 93 -6.18 -3.01 1.25
N PHE A 94 -7.01 -3.65 2.08
CA PHE A 94 -8.38 -3.21 2.35
C PHE A 94 -8.45 -2.45 3.68
N GLY A 95 -8.66 -1.15 3.58
CA GLY A 95 -8.75 -0.20 4.69
C GLY A 95 -9.88 0.81 4.49
N THR A 96 -9.61 2.09 4.67
CA THR A 96 -10.51 3.21 4.32
C THR A 96 -10.85 3.17 2.83
N GLY A 97 -9.85 2.93 2.00
CA GLY A 97 -9.95 2.64 0.57
C GLY A 97 -9.38 1.25 0.25
N ILE A 98 -8.92 1.07 -0.99
CA ILE A 98 -8.16 -0.09 -1.44
C ILE A 98 -6.83 0.41 -2.01
N GLY A 99 -5.74 0.17 -1.29
CA GLY A 99 -4.40 0.37 -1.82
C GLY A 99 -3.97 -0.82 -2.68
N GLY A 100 -3.12 -0.58 -3.67
CA GLY A 100 -2.63 -1.60 -4.57
C GLY A 100 -1.13 -1.48 -4.82
N ALA A 101 -0.43 -2.61 -4.88
CA ALA A 101 0.93 -2.70 -5.39
C ALA A 101 1.01 -3.81 -6.44
N LEU A 102 1.58 -3.48 -7.58
CA LEU A 102 1.85 -4.42 -8.67
C LEU A 102 3.33 -4.79 -8.65
N LEU A 103 3.61 -6.08 -8.68
CA LEU A 103 4.96 -6.61 -8.72
C LEU A 103 5.12 -7.48 -9.97
N LEU A 104 6.23 -7.34 -10.66
CA LEU A 104 6.65 -8.20 -11.76
C LEU A 104 7.99 -8.84 -11.38
N ASP A 105 8.02 -10.16 -11.25
CA ASP A 105 9.20 -10.91 -10.81
C ASP A 105 9.82 -10.36 -9.51
N GLY A 106 8.96 -9.94 -8.57
CA GLY A 106 9.35 -9.35 -7.29
C GLY A 106 9.76 -7.88 -7.35
N GLN A 107 9.79 -7.26 -8.52
CA GLN A 107 10.08 -5.83 -8.70
C GLN A 107 8.79 -5.01 -8.70
N LEU A 108 8.79 -3.90 -7.96
CA LEU A 108 7.63 -3.02 -7.88
C LEU A 108 7.41 -2.25 -9.17
N VAL A 109 6.18 -2.23 -9.65
CA VAL A 109 5.67 -1.25 -10.61
C VAL A 109 4.95 -0.18 -9.80
N PRO A 110 5.55 0.99 -9.56
CA PRO A 110 5.09 1.93 -8.54
C PRO A 110 3.79 2.65 -8.94
N ASN A 111 3.07 3.10 -7.92
CA ASN A 111 1.91 3.98 -8.05
C ASN A 111 0.75 3.39 -8.88
N THR A 112 0.42 2.13 -8.63
CA THR A 112 -0.73 1.49 -9.26
C THR A 112 -1.98 1.66 -8.39
N GLU A 113 -2.83 2.60 -8.75
CA GLU A 113 -4.04 2.98 -8.00
C GLU A 113 -5.23 2.06 -8.34
N LEU A 114 -5.08 0.75 -8.12
CA LEU A 114 -6.09 -0.26 -8.50
C LEU A 114 -7.41 -0.14 -7.75
N GLY A 115 -7.43 0.52 -6.59
CA GLY A 115 -8.66 0.81 -5.84
C GLY A 115 -9.60 1.77 -6.57
N HIS A 116 -9.04 2.64 -7.42
CA HIS A 116 -9.80 3.58 -8.26
C HIS A 116 -10.28 2.99 -9.59
N LEU A 117 -10.00 1.71 -9.82
CA LEU A 117 -10.51 1.01 -10.99
C LEU A 117 -12.05 1.13 -11.05
N GLU A 118 -12.57 1.63 -12.16
CA GLU A 118 -14.02 1.76 -12.31
C GLU A 118 -14.68 0.38 -12.45
N LEU A 119 -15.63 0.10 -11.59
CA LEU A 119 -16.44 -1.11 -11.60
C LEU A 119 -17.90 -0.73 -11.31
N ASP A 120 -18.80 -1.06 -12.24
CA ASP A 120 -20.22 -0.75 -12.12
C ASP A 120 -20.54 0.76 -11.97
N GLY A 121 -19.77 1.61 -12.64
CA GLY A 121 -19.99 3.06 -12.65
C GLY A 121 -19.45 3.78 -11.40
N HIS A 122 -18.59 3.16 -10.62
CA HIS A 122 -17.92 3.78 -9.47
C HIS A 122 -16.54 3.16 -9.22
N ASP A 123 -15.70 3.87 -8.48
CA ASP A 123 -14.43 3.32 -8.00
C ASP A 123 -14.69 2.06 -7.17
N ALA A 124 -13.93 1.00 -7.43
CA ALA A 124 -14.10 -0.29 -6.76
C ALA A 124 -14.04 -0.17 -5.23
N GLU A 125 -13.16 0.68 -4.70
CA GLU A 125 -12.99 0.89 -3.27
C GLU A 125 -14.26 1.40 -2.57
N LYS A 126 -15.12 2.17 -3.25
CA LYS A 126 -16.38 2.68 -2.69
C LYS A 126 -17.33 1.56 -2.24
N LYS A 127 -17.16 0.35 -2.79
CA LYS A 127 -18.01 -0.81 -2.47
C LYS A 127 -17.27 -2.00 -1.87
N ALA A 128 -15.97 -2.14 -2.15
CA ALA A 128 -15.19 -3.30 -1.74
C ALA A 128 -14.17 -3.02 -0.63
N SER A 129 -13.96 -1.76 -0.21
CA SER A 129 -13.09 -1.44 0.92
C SER A 129 -13.64 -2.00 2.26
N SER A 130 -12.76 -2.09 3.27
CA SER A 130 -13.17 -2.43 4.64
C SER A 130 -14.13 -1.39 5.22
N ALA A 131 -13.88 -0.11 4.96
CA ALA A 131 -14.78 0.97 5.38
C ALA A 131 -16.18 0.81 4.78
N ALA A 132 -16.31 0.42 3.52
CA ALA A 132 -17.61 0.17 2.91
C ALA A 132 -18.36 -0.99 3.60
N LYS A 133 -17.62 -2.06 3.98
CA LYS A 133 -18.20 -3.16 4.77
C LYS A 133 -18.78 -2.66 6.09
N ASP A 134 -18.02 -1.88 6.83
CA ASP A 134 -18.39 -1.44 8.17
C ASP A 134 -19.52 -0.38 8.11
N ASN A 135 -19.43 0.58 7.20
CA ASN A 135 -20.42 1.64 7.02
C ASN A 135 -21.79 1.09 6.57
N GLU A 136 -21.80 0.03 5.76
CA GLU A 136 -23.05 -0.60 5.29
C GLU A 136 -23.49 -1.80 6.18
N GLY A 137 -22.78 -2.10 7.27
CA GLY A 137 -23.09 -3.19 8.19
C GLY A 137 -23.06 -4.57 7.55
N LEU A 138 -22.17 -4.78 6.57
CA LEU A 138 -22.14 -6.03 5.81
C LEU A 138 -21.52 -7.18 6.62
N SER A 139 -22.13 -8.34 6.55
CA SER A 139 -21.48 -9.59 6.99
C SER A 139 -20.27 -9.91 6.13
N TRP A 140 -19.34 -10.72 6.64
CA TRP A 140 -18.19 -11.21 5.88
C TRP A 140 -18.60 -11.85 4.56
N LYS A 141 -19.67 -12.65 4.56
CA LYS A 141 -20.20 -13.31 3.34
C LYS A 141 -20.71 -12.31 2.29
N GLN A 142 -21.37 -11.24 2.71
CA GLN A 142 -21.87 -10.21 1.79
C GLN A 142 -20.72 -9.40 1.21
N TRP A 143 -19.78 -9.00 2.07
CA TRP A 143 -18.61 -8.23 1.64
C TRP A 143 -17.66 -9.05 0.74
N SER A 144 -17.42 -10.33 1.05
CA SER A 144 -16.60 -11.21 0.20
C SER A 144 -17.11 -11.31 -1.23
N LYS A 145 -18.43 -11.25 -1.45
CA LYS A 145 -18.99 -11.23 -2.81
C LYS A 145 -18.57 -9.97 -3.59
N ARG A 146 -18.47 -8.81 -2.90
CA ARG A 146 -18.00 -7.56 -3.52
C ARG A 146 -16.51 -7.63 -3.82
N VAL A 147 -15.72 -8.09 -2.85
CA VAL A 147 -14.29 -8.32 -3.05
C VAL A 147 -14.03 -9.30 -4.19
N GLN A 148 -14.75 -10.42 -4.23
CA GLN A 148 -14.65 -11.40 -5.32
C GLN A 148 -14.95 -10.79 -6.69
N ARG A 149 -15.99 -9.95 -6.80
CA ARG A 149 -16.33 -9.26 -8.04
C ARG A 149 -15.18 -8.35 -8.48
N TYR A 150 -14.60 -7.60 -7.56
CA TYR A 150 -13.44 -6.74 -7.80
C TYR A 150 -12.21 -7.56 -8.23
N LEU A 151 -11.86 -8.62 -7.48
CA LEU A 151 -10.72 -9.48 -7.81
C LEU A 151 -10.88 -10.14 -9.19
N ARG A 152 -12.07 -10.60 -9.54
CA ARG A 152 -12.35 -11.16 -10.88
C ARG A 152 -12.17 -10.14 -12.00
N HIS A 153 -12.46 -8.87 -11.73
CA HIS A 153 -12.22 -7.81 -12.70
C HIS A 153 -10.72 -7.54 -12.86
N VAL A 154 -9.97 -7.42 -11.76
CA VAL A 154 -8.51 -7.29 -11.77
C VAL A 154 -7.86 -8.53 -12.44
N GLU A 155 -8.31 -9.72 -12.10
CA GLU A 155 -7.85 -10.98 -12.71
C GLU A 155 -8.02 -11.00 -14.23
N LYS A 156 -9.14 -10.49 -14.72
CA LYS A 156 -9.41 -10.39 -16.17
C LYS A 156 -8.46 -9.42 -16.88
N LEU A 157 -8.01 -8.37 -16.21
CA LEU A 157 -7.14 -7.33 -16.79
C LEU A 157 -5.66 -7.70 -16.73
N PHE A 158 -5.21 -8.31 -15.64
CA PHE A 158 -3.79 -8.52 -15.35
C PHE A 158 -3.36 -9.98 -15.40
N THR A 159 -4.28 -10.93 -15.25
CA THR A 159 -3.99 -12.37 -15.16
C THR A 159 -2.84 -12.67 -14.19
N PRO A 160 -2.93 -12.25 -12.90
CA PRO A 160 -1.81 -12.37 -11.99
C PRO A 160 -1.56 -13.82 -11.56
N ASP A 161 -0.32 -14.11 -11.18
CA ASP A 161 0.10 -15.40 -10.63
C ASP A 161 -0.29 -15.55 -9.15
N LEU A 162 -0.43 -14.42 -8.43
CA LEU A 162 -0.84 -14.40 -7.03
C LEU A 162 -1.54 -13.09 -6.67
N PHE A 163 -2.61 -13.21 -5.89
CA PHE A 163 -3.14 -12.10 -5.07
C PHE A 163 -2.64 -12.21 -3.64
N VAL A 164 -2.07 -11.13 -3.10
CA VAL A 164 -1.78 -10.96 -1.67
C VAL A 164 -2.78 -9.98 -1.08
N LEU A 165 -3.57 -10.40 -0.09
CA LEU A 165 -4.65 -9.60 0.48
C LEU A 165 -4.29 -9.14 1.89
N GLY A 166 -4.12 -7.82 2.04
CA GLY A 166 -3.66 -7.15 3.25
C GLY A 166 -4.65 -6.12 3.80
N GLY A 167 -4.12 -5.20 4.60
CA GLY A 167 -4.88 -4.19 5.33
C GLY A 167 -5.46 -4.71 6.65
N GLY A 168 -6.23 -3.88 7.36
CA GLY A 168 -6.77 -4.21 8.68
C GLY A 168 -7.60 -5.50 8.75
N VAL A 169 -8.26 -5.86 7.65
CA VAL A 169 -9.10 -7.07 7.54
C VAL A 169 -8.30 -8.37 7.44
N SER A 170 -7.00 -8.31 7.13
CA SER A 170 -6.16 -9.51 7.04
C SER A 170 -6.07 -10.27 8.37
N LYS A 171 -6.26 -9.58 9.51
CA LYS A 171 -6.35 -10.18 10.85
C LYS A 171 -7.54 -11.16 10.99
N ASN A 172 -8.52 -11.09 10.09
CA ASN A 172 -9.68 -11.97 10.05
C ASN A 172 -9.75 -12.72 8.71
N ALA A 173 -8.62 -12.97 8.06
CA ALA A 173 -8.57 -13.58 6.72
C ALA A 173 -9.33 -14.91 6.67
N GLU A 174 -9.31 -15.69 7.74
CA GLU A 174 -10.02 -16.97 7.88
C GLU A 174 -11.56 -16.86 7.73
N LYS A 175 -12.12 -15.65 7.94
CA LYS A 175 -13.59 -15.43 7.85
C LYS A 175 -14.06 -15.12 6.45
N TRP A 176 -13.17 -14.68 5.57
CA TRP A 176 -13.60 -14.16 4.27
C TRP A 176 -12.75 -14.65 3.07
N VAL A 177 -11.45 -14.88 3.22
CA VAL A 177 -10.61 -15.39 2.13
C VAL A 177 -11.10 -16.75 1.61
N PRO A 178 -11.51 -17.73 2.46
CA PRO A 178 -12.05 -19.00 1.97
C PRO A 178 -13.39 -18.88 1.23
N LEU A 179 -14.05 -17.72 1.30
CA LEU A 179 -15.32 -17.47 0.60
C LEU A 179 -15.11 -16.91 -0.81
N LEU A 180 -13.87 -16.60 -1.18
CA LEU A 180 -13.52 -16.06 -2.50
C LEU A 180 -13.40 -17.21 -3.50
N ASP A 181 -14.08 -17.05 -4.62
CA ASP A 181 -14.02 -17.96 -5.77
C ASP A 181 -13.42 -17.18 -6.96
N VAL A 182 -12.09 -17.24 -7.08
CA VAL A 182 -11.27 -16.65 -8.15
C VAL A 182 -10.29 -17.71 -8.65
N ARG A 183 -9.78 -17.55 -9.88
CA ARG A 183 -8.86 -18.53 -10.48
C ARG A 183 -7.44 -18.38 -9.96
N THR A 184 -7.03 -17.12 -9.78
CA THR A 184 -5.71 -16.77 -9.27
C THR A 184 -5.57 -17.20 -7.81
N PRO A 185 -4.48 -17.86 -7.42
CA PRO A 185 -4.21 -18.13 -6.01
C PRO A 185 -4.28 -16.89 -5.14
N VAL A 186 -4.83 -17.03 -3.93
CA VAL A 186 -4.97 -15.94 -2.96
C VAL A 186 -4.25 -16.30 -1.68
N LYS A 187 -3.40 -15.40 -1.17
CA LYS A 187 -2.75 -15.53 0.14
C LYS A 187 -3.02 -14.28 0.99
N PRO A 188 -3.27 -14.42 2.29
CA PRO A 188 -3.23 -13.28 3.20
C PRO A 188 -1.82 -12.72 3.31
N ALA A 189 -1.70 -11.39 3.46
CA ALA A 189 -0.44 -10.72 3.77
C ALA A 189 0.10 -11.20 5.12
N GLN A 190 1.41 -11.37 5.22
CA GLN A 190 2.06 -11.95 6.39
C GLN A 190 2.66 -10.90 7.34
N LEU A 191 3.12 -9.77 6.81
CA LEU A 191 3.81 -8.75 7.61
C LEU A 191 2.85 -7.76 8.30
N LEU A 192 1.57 -7.81 7.97
CA LEU A 192 0.51 -7.02 8.62
C LEU A 192 0.87 -5.52 8.68
N ASN A 193 0.79 -4.92 9.88
CA ASN A 193 1.09 -3.50 10.09
C ASN A 193 2.58 -3.15 9.94
N ASN A 194 3.47 -4.13 9.94
CA ASN A 194 4.91 -3.90 9.76
C ASN A 194 5.30 -3.77 8.28
N ALA A 195 4.43 -4.18 7.36
CA ALA A 195 4.75 -4.20 5.94
C ALA A 195 5.20 -2.83 5.40
N GLY A 196 4.48 -1.75 5.74
CA GLY A 196 4.85 -0.40 5.31
C GLY A 196 6.24 0.03 5.82
N ILE A 197 6.50 -0.22 7.12
CA ILE A 197 7.78 0.15 7.75
C ILE A 197 8.94 -0.62 7.11
N VAL A 198 8.79 -1.94 6.98
CA VAL A 198 9.81 -2.81 6.39
C VAL A 198 10.07 -2.45 4.94
N GLY A 199 9.01 -2.25 4.15
CA GLY A 199 9.13 -1.91 2.73
C GLY A 199 9.76 -0.53 2.50
N ALA A 200 9.41 0.47 3.32
CA ALA A 200 10.03 1.78 3.25
C ALA A 200 11.52 1.73 3.59
N ALA A 201 11.90 1.02 4.64
CA ALA A 201 13.30 0.82 5.00
C ALA A 201 14.10 0.12 3.88
N MET A 202 13.51 -0.90 3.24
CA MET A 202 14.12 -1.58 2.09
C MET A 202 14.31 -0.65 0.90
N ALA A 203 13.28 0.13 0.55
CA ALA A 203 13.35 1.07 -0.56
C ALA A 203 14.42 2.16 -0.35
N ALA A 204 14.56 2.66 0.88
CA ALA A 204 15.63 3.59 1.22
C ALA A 204 17.01 2.94 1.05
N HIS A 205 17.20 1.75 1.60
CA HIS A 205 18.47 1.05 1.51
C HIS A 205 18.87 0.71 0.07
N GLU A 206 17.94 0.23 -0.76
CA GLU A 206 18.20 -0.11 -2.16
C GLU A 206 18.55 1.14 -3.00
N LYS A 207 17.90 2.29 -2.75
CA LYS A 207 18.19 3.55 -3.45
C LYS A 207 19.63 4.03 -3.25
N PHE A 208 20.22 3.78 -2.09
CA PHE A 208 21.58 4.26 -1.75
C PHE A 208 22.67 3.18 -1.92
N THR A 209 22.31 1.97 -2.32
CA THR A 209 23.28 0.87 -2.57
C THR A 209 23.47 0.54 -4.05
N GLU A 210 22.69 1.13 -4.96
CA GLU A 210 22.90 1.10 -6.42
C GLU A 210 23.88 2.19 -6.87
#